data_d280d515641f83a1d51b6491ee166d46
#
_entry.id   d280d515641f83a1d51b6491ee166d46
#
_cell.length_a   1.000
_cell.length_b   1.000
_cell.length_c   1.000
_cell.angle_alpha   90.00
_cell.angle_beta   90.00
_cell.angle_gamma   90.00
#
_symmetry.space_group_name_H-M   'P 1'
#
loop_
_entity.id
_entity.type
_entity.pdbx_description
1 polymer ?
#
loop_
_entity_poly.entity_id
_entity_poly.type
_entity_poly.pdbx_seq_one_letter_code
_entity_poly.pdbx_strand_id
1 'polypeptide(L)'
;GDVVLTKLEANRHRVLKSPQLARANDRAYLKIVAPWQGSAAVQQQGREAWVKPGGWAIYDTTGSYEIANPERVEHLIVMLPKEQLTERGLKLEPLMARHVGGVSGIARVALETMRSTYQELPQMSETAARGAGELIVELVRLSLQELAGRESSVTQLEAFRDRIREHIGQHLRDPSLTLDHIAQALNCSKRHLHNAFSNENDTPAHYIQRQRIQACMRELRQTGGAQRTITDIAFSWGFNNTAHFSRVFREHTGVSPSDFREAAQQRA
;
A
#
# COMPACT_ATOMS: atom_id res chain seq x y z
N GLY A 1 12.96 0.03 -34.10
CA GLY A 1 11.70 0.14 -33.41
C GLY A 1 11.71 1.30 -32.41
N ASP A 2 10.58 1.62 -31.87
CA ASP A 2 10.41 2.80 -30.99
C ASP A 2 10.91 2.56 -29.55
N VAL A 3 11.24 1.31 -29.20
CA VAL A 3 11.83 0.92 -27.93
C VAL A 3 13.35 1.05 -28.01
N VAL A 4 13.93 1.77 -27.04
CA VAL A 4 15.37 1.96 -26.95
C VAL A 4 15.89 1.30 -25.68
N LEU A 5 16.92 0.44 -25.83
CA LEU A 5 17.62 -0.21 -24.73
C LEU A 5 19.05 0.36 -24.64
N THR A 6 19.43 0.83 -23.47
CA THR A 6 20.73 1.46 -23.24
C THR A 6 21.33 0.97 -21.94
N LYS A 7 22.62 0.71 -21.92
CA LYS A 7 23.39 0.47 -20.70
C LYS A 7 23.89 1.81 -20.15
N LEU A 8 23.69 2.04 -18.86
CA LEU A 8 24.22 3.17 -18.13
C LEU A 8 25.21 2.67 -17.08
N GLU A 9 26.45 3.13 -17.16
CA GLU A 9 27.43 3.00 -16.09
C GLU A 9 27.78 4.37 -15.55
N ALA A 10 27.70 4.53 -14.24
CA ALA A 10 27.99 5.80 -13.60
C ALA A 10 28.42 5.61 -12.14
N ASN A 11 29.21 6.56 -11.63
CA ASN A 11 29.48 6.67 -10.22
C ASN A 11 28.26 7.29 -9.50
N ARG A 12 28.35 7.45 -8.18
CA ARG A 12 27.33 8.15 -7.40
C ARG A 12 26.92 9.45 -8.07
N HIS A 13 25.62 9.61 -8.38
CA HIS A 13 25.08 10.81 -8.99
C HIS A 13 23.58 10.92 -8.77
N ARG A 14 23.06 12.10 -9.09
CA ARG A 14 21.63 12.40 -9.04
C ARG A 14 21.22 13.06 -10.35
N VAL A 15 20.13 12.62 -10.92
CA VAL A 15 19.49 13.20 -12.11
C VAL A 15 18.18 13.85 -11.68
N LEU A 16 18.05 15.15 -11.96
CA LEU A 16 16.87 15.91 -11.61
C LEU A 16 16.25 16.52 -12.86
N LYS A 17 14.97 16.27 -13.10
CA LYS A 17 14.18 16.99 -14.10
C LYS A 17 13.18 17.91 -13.41
N SER A 18 13.39 19.23 -13.52
CA SER A 18 12.48 20.23 -12.96
C SER A 18 11.18 20.33 -13.76
N PRO A 19 10.08 20.86 -13.17
CA PRO A 19 8.83 21.08 -13.88
C PRO A 19 8.97 21.99 -15.12
N GLN A 20 9.93 22.90 -15.12
CA GLN A 20 10.21 23.78 -16.26
C GLN A 20 10.81 23.01 -17.44
N LEU A 21 11.75 22.11 -17.18
CA LEU A 21 12.35 21.26 -18.20
C LEU A 21 11.36 20.18 -18.71
N ALA A 22 10.39 19.79 -17.90
CA ALA A 22 9.37 18.80 -18.29
C ALA A 22 8.46 19.32 -19.42
N ARG A 23 8.20 20.64 -19.49
CA ARG A 23 7.34 21.27 -20.48
C ARG A 23 7.97 21.39 -21.87
N ALA A 24 9.27 21.21 -21.99
CA ALA A 24 10.05 21.42 -23.23
C ALA A 24 10.23 20.14 -24.08
N ASN A 25 9.59 19.02 -23.76
CA ASN A 25 9.80 17.74 -24.43
C ASN A 25 8.78 17.49 -25.53
N ASP A 26 9.23 17.30 -26.77
CA ASP A 26 8.40 17.02 -27.95
C ASP A 26 7.89 15.56 -28.06
N ARG A 27 8.49 14.62 -27.35
CA ARG A 27 8.08 13.20 -27.36
C ARG A 27 7.89 12.66 -25.96
N ALA A 28 6.72 12.04 -25.75
CA ALA A 28 6.35 11.44 -24.49
C ALA A 28 6.91 10.01 -24.37
N TYR A 29 7.93 9.82 -23.53
CA TYR A 29 8.48 8.53 -23.20
C TYR A 29 8.25 8.15 -21.75
N LEU A 30 8.13 6.85 -21.53
CA LEU A 30 8.34 6.25 -20.24
C LEU A 30 9.76 5.67 -20.19
N LYS A 31 10.42 5.79 -19.06
CA LYS A 31 11.73 5.17 -18.85
C LYS A 31 11.68 4.14 -17.73
N ILE A 32 12.30 3.00 -17.96
CA ILE A 32 12.52 1.95 -16.98
C ILE A 32 13.97 2.01 -16.53
N VAL A 33 14.18 1.94 -15.22
CA VAL A 33 15.50 1.72 -14.59
C VAL A 33 15.51 0.30 -14.03
N ALA A 34 16.43 -0.53 -14.52
CA ALA A 34 16.61 -1.91 -14.08
C ALA A 34 18.08 -2.17 -13.73
N PRO A 35 18.46 -2.15 -12.45
CA PRO A 35 19.85 -2.35 -12.06
C PRO A 35 20.38 -3.74 -12.40
N TRP A 36 21.57 -3.81 -12.98
CA TRP A 36 22.42 -5.00 -12.99
C TRP A 36 23.32 -5.00 -11.76
N GLN A 37 23.85 -3.80 -11.38
CA GLN A 37 24.69 -3.61 -10.21
C GLN A 37 24.35 -2.30 -9.52
N GLY A 38 24.45 -2.29 -8.19
CA GLY A 38 24.08 -1.13 -7.36
C GLY A 38 22.59 -0.98 -7.20
N SER A 39 22.15 0.21 -6.81
CA SER A 39 20.74 0.53 -6.54
C SER A 39 20.36 1.90 -7.07
N ALA A 40 19.07 2.11 -7.33
CA ALA A 40 18.52 3.41 -7.71
C ALA A 40 17.29 3.73 -6.89
N ALA A 41 17.16 4.99 -6.46
CA ALA A 41 15.92 5.56 -5.96
C ALA A 41 15.27 6.38 -7.08
N VAL A 42 14.04 6.07 -7.43
CA VAL A 42 13.23 6.76 -8.44
C VAL A 42 12.12 7.50 -7.74
N GLN A 43 12.08 8.83 -7.86
CA GLN A 43 11.05 9.67 -7.25
C GLN A 43 10.23 10.38 -8.32
N GLN A 44 8.91 10.30 -8.22
CA GLN A 44 7.97 11.02 -9.07
C GLN A 44 6.61 11.15 -8.39
N GLN A 45 5.95 12.32 -8.52
CA GLN A 45 4.59 12.55 -8.03
C GLN A 45 4.39 12.19 -6.53
N GLY A 46 5.38 12.52 -5.68
CA GLY A 46 5.34 12.23 -4.24
C GLY A 46 5.55 10.76 -3.86
N ARG A 47 5.88 9.89 -4.82
CA ARG A 47 6.22 8.50 -4.59
C ARG A 47 7.70 8.25 -4.79
N GLU A 48 8.25 7.26 -4.11
CA GLU A 48 9.63 6.83 -4.23
C GLU A 48 9.70 5.30 -4.34
N ALA A 49 10.47 4.81 -5.30
CA ALA A 49 10.79 3.40 -5.46
C ALA A 49 12.30 3.17 -5.34
N TRP A 50 12.70 2.33 -4.41
CA TRP A 50 14.05 1.79 -4.36
C TRP A 50 14.14 0.50 -5.15
N VAL A 51 15.02 0.46 -6.14
CA VAL A 51 15.24 -0.71 -7.00
C VAL A 51 16.66 -1.21 -6.87
N LYS A 52 16.77 -2.54 -6.81
CA LYS A 52 18.00 -3.33 -6.76
C LYS A 52 18.02 -4.35 -7.88
N PRO A 53 19.12 -5.05 -8.13
CA PRO A 53 19.16 -6.17 -9.08
C PRO A 53 18.02 -7.16 -8.83
N GLY A 54 17.27 -7.49 -9.89
CA GLY A 54 16.07 -8.34 -9.83
C GLY A 54 14.74 -7.57 -9.87
N GLY A 55 14.75 -6.26 -9.61
CA GLY A 55 13.60 -5.38 -9.77
C GLY A 55 13.85 -4.28 -10.80
N TRP A 56 12.79 -3.52 -11.08
CA TRP A 56 12.83 -2.33 -11.92
C TRP A 56 11.76 -1.32 -11.50
N ALA A 57 11.94 -0.08 -11.91
CA ALA A 57 10.92 0.96 -11.74
C ALA A 57 10.72 1.71 -13.05
N ILE A 58 9.52 2.24 -13.24
CA ILE A 58 9.15 3.02 -14.40
C ILE A 58 8.79 4.45 -13.97
N TYR A 59 9.13 5.44 -14.79
CA TYR A 59 8.80 6.84 -14.60
C TYR A 59 8.49 7.53 -15.91
N ASP A 60 7.69 8.59 -15.83
CA ASP A 60 7.23 9.38 -16.95
C ASP A 60 8.17 10.56 -17.21
N THR A 61 8.76 10.61 -18.39
CA THR A 61 9.67 11.70 -18.75
C THR A 61 8.97 13.03 -19.07
N THR A 62 7.64 13.05 -19.18
CA THR A 62 6.89 14.29 -19.42
C THR A 62 6.66 15.10 -18.15
N GLY A 63 6.81 14.48 -16.96
CA GLY A 63 6.72 15.13 -15.66
C GLY A 63 8.09 15.43 -15.03
N SER A 64 8.07 16.07 -13.87
CA SER A 64 9.26 16.20 -13.02
C SER A 64 9.58 14.85 -12.35
N TYR A 65 10.85 14.55 -12.20
CA TYR A 65 11.31 13.35 -11.54
C TYR A 65 12.72 13.53 -10.97
N GLU A 66 13.07 12.65 -10.04
CA GLU A 66 14.43 12.54 -9.51
C GLU A 66 14.88 11.08 -9.53
N ILE A 67 16.13 10.84 -9.98
CA ILE A 67 16.80 9.54 -9.91
C ILE A 67 18.06 9.73 -9.07
N ALA A 68 18.16 9.03 -7.95
CA ALA A 68 19.34 9.06 -7.10
C ALA A 68 20.05 7.69 -7.15
N ASN A 69 21.32 7.71 -7.47
CA ASN A 69 22.21 6.55 -7.46
C ASN A 69 23.24 6.76 -6.34
N PRO A 70 23.09 6.11 -5.18
CA PRO A 70 23.91 6.38 -3.99
C PRO A 70 25.34 5.84 -4.08
N GLU A 71 25.61 4.97 -5.05
CA GLU A 71 26.88 4.26 -5.27
C GLU A 71 27.20 4.16 -6.75
N ARG A 72 28.28 3.46 -7.11
CA ARG A 72 28.53 3.08 -8.51
C ARG A 72 27.45 2.12 -8.97
N VAL A 73 26.91 2.38 -10.16
CA VAL A 73 25.78 1.64 -10.72
C VAL A 73 26.03 1.20 -12.14
N GLU A 74 25.39 0.10 -12.49
CA GLU A 74 25.24 -0.37 -13.84
C GLU A 74 23.74 -0.68 -14.05
N HIS A 75 23.08 0.06 -14.94
CA HIS A 75 21.66 -0.05 -15.19
C HIS A 75 21.36 -0.37 -16.64
N LEU A 76 20.37 -1.23 -16.85
CA LEU A 76 19.63 -1.26 -18.10
C LEU A 76 18.55 -0.15 -18.03
N ILE A 77 18.61 0.76 -19.00
CA ILE A 77 17.61 1.79 -19.21
C ILE A 77 16.79 1.40 -20.44
N VAL A 78 15.47 1.30 -20.28
CA VAL A 78 14.57 1.02 -21.39
C VAL A 78 13.65 2.22 -21.58
N MET A 79 13.58 2.74 -22.81
CA MET A 79 12.68 3.85 -23.18
C MET A 79 11.55 3.30 -24.04
N LEU A 80 10.32 3.61 -23.65
CA LEU A 80 9.09 3.16 -24.31
C LEU A 80 8.25 4.38 -24.68
N PRO A 81 7.68 4.48 -25.91
CA PRO A 81 6.69 5.49 -26.21
C PRO A 81 5.50 5.38 -25.26
N LYS A 82 5.14 6.48 -24.60
CA LYS A 82 4.07 6.51 -23.59
C LYS A 82 2.71 6.10 -24.17
N GLU A 83 2.43 6.51 -25.39
CA GLU A 83 1.20 6.20 -26.12
C GLU A 83 0.91 4.70 -26.23
N GLN A 84 1.93 3.86 -26.43
CA GLN A 84 1.77 2.41 -26.58
C GLN A 84 1.16 1.72 -25.33
N LEU A 85 1.27 2.35 -24.15
CA LEU A 85 0.66 1.87 -22.91
C LEU A 85 -0.68 2.58 -22.64
N THR A 86 -0.82 3.86 -22.97
CA THR A 86 -2.03 4.64 -22.68
C THR A 86 -3.18 4.31 -23.63
N GLU A 87 -2.91 4.05 -24.90
CA GLU A 87 -3.94 3.66 -25.89
C GLU A 87 -4.67 2.37 -25.51
N ARG A 88 -4.07 1.53 -24.67
CA ARG A 88 -4.69 0.30 -24.15
C ARG A 88 -5.41 0.49 -22.82
N GLY A 89 -5.73 1.73 -22.44
CA GLY A 89 -6.55 2.08 -21.27
C GLY A 89 -5.85 1.99 -19.92
N LEU A 90 -4.51 1.86 -19.88
CA LEU A 90 -3.77 1.80 -18.63
C LEU A 90 -3.61 3.21 -18.03
N LYS A 91 -4.09 3.40 -16.81
CA LYS A 91 -3.85 4.62 -16.03
C LYS A 91 -2.43 4.56 -15.45
N LEU A 92 -1.52 5.34 -16.04
CA LEU A 92 -0.10 5.28 -15.70
C LEU A 92 0.28 6.03 -14.41
N GLU A 93 -0.40 7.15 -14.13
CA GLU A 93 -0.05 8.05 -13.02
C GLU A 93 0.16 7.34 -11.66
N PRO A 94 -0.75 6.46 -11.19
CA PRO A 94 -0.56 5.77 -9.90
C PRO A 94 0.60 4.76 -9.92
N LEU A 95 1.05 4.32 -11.11
CA LEU A 95 2.05 3.27 -11.29
C LEU A 95 3.48 3.82 -11.41
N MET A 96 3.63 5.13 -11.60
CA MET A 96 4.95 5.76 -11.73
C MET A 96 5.69 5.78 -10.39
N ALA A 97 7.02 5.63 -10.46
CA ALA A 97 7.90 5.53 -9.31
C ALA A 97 7.46 4.47 -8.30
N ARG A 98 7.05 3.30 -8.81
CA ARG A 98 6.76 2.10 -8.04
C ARG A 98 7.78 1.02 -8.33
N HIS A 99 8.11 0.24 -7.32
CA HIS A 99 8.94 -0.96 -7.50
C HIS A 99 8.13 -2.03 -8.22
N VAL A 100 8.64 -2.49 -9.35
CA VAL A 100 8.08 -3.57 -10.15
C VAL A 100 9.11 -4.70 -10.19
N GLY A 101 8.66 -5.93 -9.98
CA GLY A 101 9.55 -7.07 -10.05
C GLY A 101 9.62 -7.85 -8.76
N GLY A 102 10.56 -8.75 -8.70
CA GLY A 102 10.74 -9.73 -7.63
C GLY A 102 11.34 -11.02 -8.18
N VAL A 103 11.36 -12.06 -7.36
CA VAL A 103 11.94 -13.36 -7.70
C VAL A 103 11.06 -14.19 -8.65
N SER A 104 9.83 -13.78 -8.94
CA SER A 104 8.85 -14.55 -9.74
C SER A 104 7.81 -13.62 -10.40
N GLY A 105 6.98 -14.20 -11.28
CA GLY A 105 5.85 -13.53 -11.91
C GLY A 105 6.21 -12.82 -13.22
N ILE A 106 5.18 -12.16 -13.80
CA ILE A 106 5.30 -11.52 -15.13
C ILE A 106 6.34 -10.40 -15.16
N ALA A 107 6.52 -9.68 -14.05
CA ALA A 107 7.51 -8.61 -13.95
C ALA A 107 8.97 -9.12 -14.05
N ARG A 108 9.23 -10.34 -13.56
CA ARG A 108 10.51 -11.00 -13.77
C ARG A 108 10.69 -11.42 -15.22
N VAL A 109 9.67 -12.00 -15.84
CA VAL A 109 9.72 -12.36 -17.26
C VAL A 109 10.02 -11.13 -18.11
N ALA A 110 9.37 -9.99 -17.83
CA ALA A 110 9.65 -8.72 -18.49
C ALA A 110 11.11 -8.30 -18.34
N LEU A 111 11.63 -8.34 -17.10
CA LEU A 111 13.02 -7.97 -16.81
C LEU A 111 14.03 -8.85 -17.56
N GLU A 112 13.87 -10.17 -17.52
CA GLU A 112 14.76 -11.10 -18.19
C GLU A 112 14.68 -10.94 -19.72
N THR A 113 13.49 -10.69 -20.27
CA THR A 113 13.31 -10.39 -21.69
C THR A 113 14.04 -9.11 -22.09
N MET A 114 13.91 -8.03 -21.31
CA MET A 114 14.62 -6.76 -21.55
C MET A 114 16.15 -6.98 -21.55
N ARG A 115 16.66 -7.76 -20.59
CA ARG A 115 18.08 -8.06 -20.45
C ARG A 115 18.62 -8.90 -21.60
N SER A 116 17.96 -10.01 -21.91
CA SER A 116 18.32 -10.90 -23.00
C SER A 116 18.26 -10.18 -24.35
N THR A 117 17.20 -9.39 -24.58
CA THR A 117 17.09 -8.59 -25.81
C THR A 117 18.27 -7.62 -25.93
N TYR A 118 18.65 -6.92 -24.84
CA TYR A 118 19.80 -6.01 -24.89
C TYR A 118 21.10 -6.74 -25.25
N GLN A 119 21.34 -7.92 -24.67
CA GLN A 119 22.55 -8.70 -24.90
C GLN A 119 22.63 -9.23 -26.33
N GLU A 120 21.52 -9.70 -26.88
CA GLU A 120 21.44 -10.32 -28.19
C GLU A 120 21.18 -9.32 -29.33
N LEU A 121 20.88 -8.06 -29.01
CA LEU A 121 20.52 -7.02 -29.99
C LEU A 121 21.51 -6.88 -31.15
N PRO A 122 22.85 -6.96 -30.93
CA PRO A 122 23.84 -6.86 -32.02
C PRO A 122 23.74 -7.98 -33.05
N GLN A 123 23.16 -9.13 -32.70
CA GLN A 123 23.00 -10.30 -33.55
C GLN A 123 21.61 -10.41 -34.18
N MET A 124 20.69 -9.53 -33.82
CA MET A 124 19.32 -9.54 -34.34
C MET A 124 19.17 -8.82 -35.66
N SER A 125 18.36 -9.37 -36.55
CA SER A 125 17.84 -8.59 -37.69
C SER A 125 16.95 -7.45 -37.24
N GLU A 126 16.79 -6.43 -38.07
CA GLU A 126 15.89 -5.29 -37.74
C GLU A 126 14.46 -5.74 -37.43
N THR A 127 13.95 -6.71 -38.19
CA THR A 127 12.61 -7.28 -37.94
C THR A 127 12.51 -7.99 -36.59
N ALA A 128 13.53 -8.81 -36.25
CA ALA A 128 13.58 -9.50 -34.96
C ALA A 128 13.70 -8.50 -33.79
N ALA A 129 14.56 -7.49 -33.93
CA ALA A 129 14.72 -6.44 -32.91
C ALA A 129 13.43 -5.64 -32.70
N ARG A 130 12.67 -5.34 -33.77
CA ARG A 130 11.36 -4.70 -33.68
C ARG A 130 10.34 -5.56 -32.93
N GLY A 131 10.22 -6.83 -33.29
CA GLY A 131 9.34 -7.78 -32.61
C GLY A 131 9.68 -7.97 -31.14
N ALA A 132 10.98 -8.03 -30.79
CA ALA A 132 11.43 -8.08 -29.40
C ALA A 132 11.02 -6.81 -28.62
N GLY A 133 11.09 -5.63 -29.24
CA GLY A 133 10.58 -4.37 -28.64
C GLY A 133 9.09 -4.40 -28.37
N GLU A 134 8.29 -4.91 -29.28
CA GLU A 134 6.83 -5.07 -29.11
C GLU A 134 6.50 -6.03 -27.97
N LEU A 135 7.24 -7.14 -27.85
CA LEU A 135 7.10 -8.08 -26.73
C LEU A 135 7.46 -7.43 -25.39
N ILE A 136 8.52 -6.62 -25.35
CA ILE A 136 8.90 -5.88 -24.12
C ILE A 136 7.75 -4.94 -23.72
N VAL A 137 7.16 -4.18 -24.63
CA VAL A 137 6.01 -3.30 -24.33
C VAL A 137 4.85 -4.09 -23.75
N GLU A 138 4.52 -5.24 -24.34
CA GLU A 138 3.43 -6.08 -23.85
C GLU A 138 3.71 -6.68 -22.48
N LEU A 139 4.90 -7.17 -22.20
CA LEU A 139 5.30 -7.69 -20.90
C LEU A 139 5.31 -6.60 -19.81
N VAL A 140 5.77 -5.40 -20.16
CA VAL A 140 5.71 -4.23 -19.25
C VAL A 140 4.26 -3.87 -18.96
N ARG A 141 3.39 -3.83 -19.96
CA ARG A 141 1.96 -3.57 -19.80
C ARG A 141 1.30 -4.57 -18.84
N LEU A 142 1.52 -5.86 -19.04
CA LEU A 142 1.00 -6.92 -18.17
C LEU A 142 1.52 -6.79 -16.74
N SER A 143 2.81 -6.46 -16.57
CA SER A 143 3.40 -6.23 -15.25
C SER A 143 2.75 -5.06 -14.51
N LEU A 144 2.50 -3.97 -15.23
CA LEU A 144 1.83 -2.78 -14.67
C LEU A 144 0.34 -3.02 -14.39
N GLN A 145 -0.34 -3.82 -15.19
CA GLN A 145 -1.73 -4.23 -14.91
C GLN A 145 -1.83 -5.09 -13.65
N GLU A 146 -0.91 -6.04 -13.47
CA GLU A 146 -0.86 -6.84 -12.26
C GLU A 146 -0.58 -5.96 -11.02
N LEU A 147 0.34 -5.00 -11.13
CA LEU A 147 0.62 -4.02 -10.09
C LEU A 147 -0.62 -3.19 -9.74
N ALA A 148 -1.32 -2.64 -10.75
CA ALA A 148 -2.56 -1.89 -10.58
C ALA A 148 -3.66 -2.71 -9.91
N GLY A 149 -3.79 -3.98 -10.27
CA GLY A 149 -4.76 -4.90 -9.66
C GLY A 149 -4.47 -5.16 -8.18
N ARG A 150 -3.21 -5.33 -7.81
CA ARG A 150 -2.78 -5.48 -6.40
C ARG A 150 -3.08 -4.22 -5.58
N GLU A 151 -2.76 -3.05 -6.09
CA GLU A 151 -3.05 -1.77 -5.41
C GLU A 151 -4.55 -1.52 -5.25
N SER A 152 -5.35 -1.80 -6.29
CA SER A 152 -6.80 -1.68 -6.22
C SER A 152 -7.39 -2.60 -5.14
N SER A 153 -6.91 -3.83 -5.02
CA SER A 153 -7.38 -4.77 -4.00
C SER A 153 -6.99 -4.35 -2.58
N VAL A 154 -5.79 -3.80 -2.38
CA VAL A 154 -5.35 -3.26 -1.08
C VAL A 154 -6.21 -2.05 -0.70
N THR A 155 -6.38 -1.09 -1.61
CA THR A 155 -7.21 0.10 -1.37
C THR A 155 -8.67 -0.25 -1.09
N GLN A 156 -9.24 -1.23 -1.80
CA GLN A 156 -10.60 -1.73 -1.54
C GLN A 156 -10.72 -2.39 -0.16
N LEU A 157 -9.71 -3.16 0.24
CA LEU A 157 -9.67 -3.80 1.55
C LEU A 157 -9.55 -2.78 2.69
N GLU A 158 -8.73 -1.73 2.51
CA GLU A 158 -8.60 -0.62 3.45
C GLU A 158 -9.91 0.16 3.59
N ALA A 159 -10.53 0.56 2.48
CA ALA A 159 -11.82 1.23 2.47
C ALA A 159 -12.93 0.37 3.11
N PHE A 160 -12.90 -0.94 2.89
CA PHE A 160 -13.83 -1.86 3.52
C PHE A 160 -13.59 -1.95 5.03
N ARG A 161 -12.33 -2.00 5.47
CA ARG A 161 -11.95 -1.98 6.89
C ARG A 161 -12.43 -0.71 7.59
N ASP A 162 -12.30 0.43 6.95
CA ASP A 162 -12.77 1.70 7.51
C ASP A 162 -14.28 1.73 7.67
N ARG A 163 -15.03 1.18 6.72
CA ARG A 163 -16.49 0.99 6.84
C ARG A 163 -16.86 0.08 8.01
N ILE A 164 -16.11 -1.00 8.25
CA ILE A 164 -16.32 -1.87 9.41
C ILE A 164 -16.09 -1.10 10.71
N ARG A 165 -15.00 -0.34 10.80
CA ARG A 165 -14.66 0.48 11.98
C ARG A 165 -15.71 1.54 12.25
N GLU A 166 -16.18 2.21 11.23
CA GLU A 166 -17.25 3.20 11.32
C GLU A 166 -18.55 2.57 11.84
N HIS A 167 -18.97 1.44 11.26
CA HIS A 167 -20.15 0.71 11.69
C HIS A 167 -20.04 0.26 13.15
N ILE A 168 -18.90 -0.29 13.56
CA ILE A 168 -18.64 -0.64 14.97
C ILE A 168 -18.75 0.59 15.86
N GLY A 169 -18.15 1.72 15.47
CA GLY A 169 -18.20 2.98 16.24
C GLY A 169 -19.62 3.48 16.47
N GLN A 170 -20.47 3.41 15.45
CA GLN A 170 -21.87 3.83 15.52
C GLN A 170 -22.73 2.92 16.41
N HIS A 171 -22.41 1.61 16.48
CA HIS A 171 -23.20 0.61 17.21
C HIS A 171 -22.50 0.07 18.47
N LEU A 172 -21.46 0.73 18.95
CA LEU A 172 -20.61 0.24 20.03
C LEU A 172 -21.38 0.00 21.35
N ARG A 173 -22.46 0.74 21.58
CA ARG A 173 -23.33 0.65 22.75
C ARG A 173 -24.34 -0.51 22.66
N ASP A 174 -24.57 -1.04 21.48
CA ASP A 174 -25.48 -2.16 21.30
C ASP A 174 -24.86 -3.46 21.82
N PRO A 175 -25.44 -4.08 22.89
CA PRO A 175 -24.93 -5.34 23.42
C PRO A 175 -25.08 -6.51 22.44
N SER A 176 -25.96 -6.40 21.44
CA SER A 176 -26.18 -7.39 20.39
C SER A 176 -25.21 -7.27 19.21
N LEU A 177 -24.30 -6.28 19.21
CA LEU A 177 -23.30 -6.11 18.16
C LEU A 177 -22.37 -7.32 18.10
N THR A 178 -22.58 -8.16 17.12
CA THR A 178 -21.80 -9.37 16.83
C THR A 178 -21.21 -9.31 15.42
N LEU A 179 -20.30 -10.23 15.13
CA LEU A 179 -19.76 -10.36 13.76
C LEU A 179 -20.84 -10.72 12.74
N ASP A 180 -21.88 -11.44 13.15
CA ASP A 180 -23.04 -11.76 12.32
C ASP A 180 -23.82 -10.52 11.93
N HIS A 181 -24.10 -9.62 12.91
CA HIS A 181 -24.79 -8.35 12.67
C HIS A 181 -23.98 -7.44 11.74
N ILE A 182 -22.67 -7.33 11.96
CA ILE A 182 -21.78 -6.54 11.08
C ILE A 182 -21.78 -7.11 9.67
N ALA A 183 -21.64 -8.43 9.54
CA ALA A 183 -21.63 -9.12 8.23
C ALA A 183 -22.94 -8.87 7.47
N GLN A 184 -24.09 -8.97 8.15
CA GLN A 184 -25.39 -8.70 7.59
C GLN A 184 -25.56 -7.22 7.19
N ALA A 185 -25.19 -6.29 8.07
CA ALA A 185 -25.30 -4.85 7.82
C ALA A 185 -24.43 -4.37 6.65
N LEU A 186 -23.24 -4.94 6.50
CA LEU A 186 -22.31 -4.59 5.43
C LEU A 186 -22.43 -5.50 4.18
N ASN A 187 -23.44 -6.41 4.18
CA ASN A 187 -23.70 -7.35 3.10
C ASN A 187 -22.46 -8.16 2.68
N CYS A 188 -21.79 -8.77 3.65
CA CYS A 188 -20.57 -9.55 3.44
C CYS A 188 -20.54 -10.83 4.28
N SER A 189 -19.58 -11.72 4.01
CA SER A 189 -19.36 -12.92 4.83
C SER A 189 -18.49 -12.62 6.05
N LYS A 190 -18.62 -13.41 7.12
CA LYS A 190 -17.69 -13.35 8.28
C LYS A 190 -16.23 -13.57 7.86
N ARG A 191 -15.98 -14.44 6.88
CA ARG A 191 -14.64 -14.65 6.33
C ARG A 191 -14.08 -13.36 5.72
N HIS A 192 -14.92 -12.56 5.04
CA HIS A 192 -14.50 -11.28 4.47
C HIS A 192 -14.18 -10.24 5.55
N LEU A 193 -14.96 -10.20 6.66
CA LEU A 193 -14.66 -9.40 7.84
C LEU A 193 -13.30 -9.77 8.45
N HIS A 194 -13.04 -11.07 8.66
CA HIS A 194 -11.76 -11.52 9.18
C HIS A 194 -10.59 -11.19 8.25
N ASN A 195 -10.75 -11.36 6.94
CA ASN A 195 -9.74 -11.01 5.96
C ASN A 195 -9.39 -9.52 5.98
N ALA A 196 -10.37 -8.64 6.24
CA ALA A 196 -10.11 -7.21 6.35
C ALA A 196 -9.17 -6.85 7.51
N PHE A 197 -9.10 -7.68 8.55
CA PHE A 197 -8.24 -7.50 9.72
C PHE A 197 -7.00 -8.41 9.72
N SER A 198 -6.80 -9.25 8.70
CA SER A 198 -5.72 -10.25 8.67
C SER A 198 -4.30 -9.65 8.72
N ASN A 199 -4.13 -8.42 8.25
CA ASN A 199 -2.84 -7.70 8.27
C ASN A 199 -2.63 -6.89 9.56
N GLU A 200 -3.58 -6.91 10.49
CA GLU A 200 -3.47 -6.30 11.81
C GLU A 200 -3.33 -7.41 12.85
N ASN A 201 -2.56 -7.19 13.90
CA ASN A 201 -2.47 -8.11 15.04
C ASN A 201 -3.76 -8.08 15.89
N ASP A 202 -4.92 -7.96 15.24
CA ASP A 202 -6.22 -7.78 15.87
C ASP A 202 -7.32 -8.53 15.10
N THR A 203 -8.38 -8.91 15.79
CA THR A 203 -9.58 -9.47 15.16
C THR A 203 -10.73 -8.46 15.28
N PRO A 204 -11.76 -8.52 14.39
CA PRO A 204 -12.91 -7.64 14.53
C PRO A 204 -13.58 -7.72 15.90
N ALA A 205 -13.66 -8.91 16.51
CA ALA A 205 -14.20 -9.11 17.86
C ALA A 205 -13.33 -8.43 18.94
N HIS A 206 -12.03 -8.57 18.83
CA HIS A 206 -11.06 -7.93 19.75
C HIS A 206 -11.10 -6.41 19.58
N TYR A 207 -11.24 -5.93 18.36
CA TYR A 207 -11.41 -4.50 18.07
C TYR A 207 -12.65 -3.93 18.76
N ILE A 208 -13.82 -4.60 18.69
CA ILE A 208 -15.04 -4.18 19.40
C ILE A 208 -14.77 -4.10 20.91
N GLN A 209 -14.21 -5.16 21.51
CA GLN A 209 -13.91 -5.18 22.95
C GLN A 209 -12.99 -4.03 23.35
N ARG A 210 -11.92 -3.83 22.61
CA ARG A 210 -10.96 -2.73 22.86
C ARG A 210 -11.63 -1.36 22.79
N GLN A 211 -12.47 -1.10 21.81
CA GLN A 211 -13.19 0.16 21.66
C GLN A 211 -14.16 0.38 22.84
N ARG A 212 -14.88 -0.66 23.27
CA ARG A 212 -15.76 -0.61 24.45
C ARG A 212 -14.98 -0.30 25.72
N ILE A 213 -13.85 -0.97 25.96
CA ILE A 213 -13.00 -0.70 27.12
C ILE A 213 -12.46 0.74 27.09
N GLN A 214 -11.99 1.23 25.98
CA GLN A 214 -11.53 2.61 25.84
C GLN A 214 -12.64 3.63 26.15
N ALA A 215 -13.86 3.36 25.72
CA ALA A 215 -15.02 4.19 26.04
C ALA A 215 -15.34 4.19 27.55
N CYS A 216 -15.33 3.01 28.17
CA CYS A 216 -15.49 2.90 29.63
C CYS A 216 -14.36 3.64 30.38
N MET A 217 -13.11 3.53 29.95
CA MET A 217 -11.99 4.24 30.58
C MET A 217 -12.17 5.77 30.50
N ARG A 218 -12.65 6.30 29.37
CA ARG A 218 -12.94 7.75 29.24
C ARG A 218 -14.00 8.19 30.24
N GLU A 219 -15.08 7.42 30.38
CA GLU A 219 -16.18 7.74 31.30
C GLU A 219 -15.79 7.56 32.77
N LEU A 220 -14.98 6.55 33.09
CA LEU A 220 -14.46 6.34 34.45
C LEU A 220 -13.49 7.45 34.93
N ARG A 221 -12.86 8.19 34.01
CA ARG A 221 -11.99 9.34 34.30
C ARG A 221 -12.75 10.65 34.54
N GLN A 222 -14.03 10.71 34.19
CA GLN A 222 -14.82 11.93 34.38
C GLN A 222 -15.18 12.10 35.87
N THR A 223 -14.74 13.20 36.48
CA THR A 223 -14.87 13.50 37.91
C THR A 223 -16.01 14.49 38.24
N GLY A 224 -16.87 14.83 37.27
CA GLY A 224 -17.96 15.83 37.48
C GLY A 224 -19.33 15.29 37.10
N GLY A 225 -20.27 15.28 38.05
CA GLY A 225 -21.69 14.91 37.85
C GLY A 225 -22.13 13.72 38.71
N ALA A 226 -23.41 13.29 38.56
CA ALA A 226 -23.90 12.09 39.25
C ALA A 226 -23.07 10.88 38.86
N GLN A 227 -22.30 10.33 39.83
CA GLN A 227 -21.41 9.21 39.57
C GLN A 227 -22.22 7.96 39.22
N ARG A 228 -22.21 7.60 37.95
CA ARG A 228 -22.73 6.32 37.47
C ARG A 228 -21.95 5.17 38.09
N THR A 229 -22.59 4.06 38.37
CA THR A 229 -21.88 2.86 38.84
C THR A 229 -21.01 2.29 37.74
N ILE A 230 -19.98 1.54 38.11
CA ILE A 230 -19.10 0.83 37.14
C ILE A 230 -19.91 -0.11 36.25
N THR A 231 -20.93 -0.74 36.85
CA THR A 231 -21.88 -1.61 36.14
C THR A 231 -22.72 -0.84 35.11
N ASP A 232 -23.24 0.32 35.48
CA ASP A 232 -24.02 1.16 34.54
C ASP A 232 -23.16 1.63 33.35
N ILE A 233 -21.92 2.00 33.62
CA ILE A 233 -20.95 2.38 32.58
C ILE A 233 -20.69 1.18 31.65
N ALA A 234 -20.37 0.00 32.20
CA ALA A 234 -20.13 -1.18 31.41
C ALA A 234 -21.31 -1.55 30.51
N PHE A 235 -22.51 -1.56 31.09
CA PHE A 235 -23.73 -1.91 30.33
C PHE A 235 -24.07 -0.86 29.27
N SER A 236 -23.86 0.43 29.54
CA SER A 236 -24.07 1.47 28.55
C SER A 236 -23.12 1.41 27.36
N TRP A 237 -22.03 0.70 27.48
CA TRP A 237 -21.06 0.43 26.41
C TRP A 237 -21.15 -1.00 25.87
N GLY A 238 -22.31 -1.65 26.02
CA GLY A 238 -22.63 -2.89 25.36
C GLY A 238 -22.07 -4.16 26.01
N PHE A 239 -21.57 -4.08 27.24
CA PHE A 239 -21.32 -5.28 28.03
C PHE A 239 -22.63 -5.75 28.66
N ASN A 240 -22.84 -7.05 28.71
CA ASN A 240 -24.01 -7.69 29.32
C ASN A 240 -23.66 -8.53 30.57
N ASN A 241 -22.38 -8.56 30.95
CA ASN A 241 -21.90 -9.33 32.08
C ASN A 241 -20.73 -8.59 32.76
N THR A 242 -20.89 -8.28 34.04
CA THR A 242 -19.90 -7.52 34.83
C THR A 242 -18.61 -8.29 35.10
N ALA A 243 -18.68 -9.61 35.29
CA ALA A 243 -17.51 -10.45 35.50
C ALA A 243 -16.66 -10.52 34.22
N HIS A 244 -17.32 -10.66 33.07
CA HIS A 244 -16.65 -10.60 31.76
C HIS A 244 -16.01 -9.22 31.53
N PHE A 245 -16.75 -8.13 31.79
CA PHE A 245 -16.22 -6.77 31.68
C PHE A 245 -14.98 -6.58 32.56
N SER A 246 -15.02 -6.94 33.84
CA SER A 246 -13.93 -6.72 34.78
C SER A 246 -12.66 -7.49 34.35
N ARG A 247 -12.82 -8.72 33.83
CA ARG A 247 -11.72 -9.51 33.32
C ARG A 247 -11.08 -8.84 32.09
N VAL A 248 -11.87 -8.50 31.07
CA VAL A 248 -11.38 -7.87 29.83
C VAL A 248 -10.77 -6.49 30.12
N PHE A 249 -11.35 -5.73 31.05
CA PHE A 249 -10.83 -4.45 31.47
C PHE A 249 -9.43 -4.60 32.10
N ARG A 250 -9.28 -5.57 33.01
CA ARG A 250 -7.99 -5.86 33.64
C ARG A 250 -6.93 -6.39 32.66
N GLU A 251 -7.34 -7.25 31.72
CA GLU A 251 -6.46 -7.72 30.63
C GLU A 251 -5.94 -6.54 29.78
N HIS A 252 -6.79 -5.53 29.55
CA HIS A 252 -6.43 -4.37 28.73
C HIS A 252 -5.64 -3.27 29.49
N THR A 253 -5.91 -3.06 30.77
CA THR A 253 -5.37 -1.93 31.56
C THR A 253 -4.36 -2.33 32.64
N GLY A 254 -4.29 -3.61 32.96
CA GLY A 254 -3.46 -4.16 34.06
C GLY A 254 -4.09 -4.03 35.47
N VAL A 255 -5.19 -3.24 35.62
CA VAL A 255 -5.84 -2.96 36.92
C VAL A 255 -7.34 -3.20 36.87
N SER A 256 -8.01 -3.31 38.02
CA SER A 256 -9.46 -3.44 38.06
C SER A 256 -10.15 -2.10 37.65
N PRO A 257 -11.43 -2.13 37.19
CA PRO A 257 -12.20 -0.91 36.95
C PRO A 257 -12.32 0.00 38.15
N SER A 258 -12.39 -0.57 39.37
CA SER A 258 -12.46 0.18 40.64
C SER A 258 -11.18 0.94 40.92
N ASP A 259 -10.03 0.21 40.90
CA ASP A 259 -8.71 0.80 41.11
C ASP A 259 -8.39 1.87 40.08
N PHE A 260 -8.81 1.64 38.82
CA PHE A 260 -8.65 2.61 37.74
C PHE A 260 -9.40 3.90 38.00
N ARG A 261 -10.66 3.81 38.49
CA ARG A 261 -11.48 4.97 38.87
C ARG A 261 -10.87 5.74 40.04
N GLU A 262 -10.48 5.03 41.10
CA GLU A 262 -9.87 5.65 42.27
C GLU A 262 -8.58 6.40 41.93
N ALA A 263 -7.70 5.78 41.11
CA ALA A 263 -6.50 6.45 40.66
C ALA A 263 -6.76 7.68 39.77
N ALA A 264 -7.83 7.69 39.02
CA ALA A 264 -8.24 8.85 38.22
C ALA A 264 -8.78 10.00 39.08
N GLN A 265 -9.52 9.69 40.16
CA GLN A 265 -10.06 10.67 41.12
C GLN A 265 -8.98 11.31 41.99
N GLN A 266 -7.91 10.58 42.31
CA GLN A 266 -6.77 11.11 43.11
C GLN A 266 -5.88 12.07 42.30
N ARG A 267 -5.98 12.08 40.97
CA ARG A 267 -5.17 12.92 40.08
C ARG A 267 -5.89 14.17 39.57
N ALA A 268 -7.17 14.31 39.87
CA ALA A 268 -8.03 15.44 39.50
C ALA A 268 -8.15 16.47 40.61
#